data_508f8cae7aeff3d8fc1cd4b36cb7b0e7
#
_entry.id   508f8cae7aeff3d8fc1cd4b36cb7b0e7
#
_cell.length_a   1.000
_cell.length_b   1.000
_cell.length_c   1.000
_cell.angle_alpha   90.00
_cell.angle_beta   90.00
_cell.angle_gamma   90.00
#
_symmetry.space_group_name_H-M   'P 1'
#
loop_
_entity.id
_entity.type
_entity.pdbx_description
1 polymer ?
#
loop_
_entity_poly.entity_id
_entity_poly.type
_entity_poly.pdbx_seq_one_letter_code
_entity_poly.pdbx_strand_id
1 'polypeptide(L)'
;NMGVGSPDLAPDPSVITAMQLAMQDENAHQYQSYQGLPELRLGMVDFYKKHYDVDLNYNTEILPLMGSKEGIMHIALAFLNEGDQVLIPNPGYPTYSSVVKLVEAEPILYDLTAENNWEPDFEALEKLDLSRVKLMWISYPHMPTGAAGSLALFEKLVDFAKKYEILLVNDNPYSFVLNDKPISILQIDGAKDVALELNSLSKTYNMPGWRVGMVCGNATFIDAVLKVKSNMDSGMFYGIQKGAIAALKLEDSWFTQLDKVYATRRKLLFQLAEKLGCTFDTKAVGLFVWAKLPESISSSEKFIDEILYSKHIFITPGTVFGSNGEGYIRFSLCVQEEKIQEAISRFG
;
A
#
# COMPACT_ATOMS: atom_id res chain seq x y z
N ASN A 1 11.19 9.11 16.34
CA ASN A 1 9.96 9.07 15.56
C ASN A 1 9.61 7.61 15.25
N MET A 2 8.44 7.17 15.72
CA MET A 2 7.90 5.81 15.57
C MET A 2 6.75 5.73 14.56
N GLY A 3 6.44 6.85 13.88
CA GLY A 3 5.25 6.92 13.01
C GLY A 3 5.50 6.78 11.51
N VAL A 4 6.73 7.01 11.03
CA VAL A 4 7.04 7.07 9.61
C VAL A 4 7.17 5.67 9.00
N GLY A 5 6.30 5.34 8.05
CA GLY A 5 6.28 4.05 7.34
C GLY A 5 7.23 3.99 6.14
N SER A 6 8.48 4.37 6.32
CA SER A 6 9.52 4.30 5.28
C SER A 6 10.56 3.26 5.67
N PRO A 7 10.71 2.15 4.92
CA PRO A 7 11.78 1.20 5.16
C PRO A 7 13.14 1.89 5.31
N ASP A 8 13.86 1.52 6.36
CA ASP A 8 15.17 2.06 6.73
C ASP A 8 16.33 1.12 6.33
N LEU A 9 15.99 -0.10 5.89
CA LEU A 9 16.94 -1.08 5.40
C LEU A 9 17.29 -0.81 3.93
N ALA A 10 18.52 -1.14 3.54
CA ALA A 10 18.94 -1.06 2.15
C ALA A 10 18.29 -2.15 1.29
N PRO A 11 18.13 -1.93 -0.03
CA PRO A 11 17.84 -2.99 -0.97
C PRO A 11 19.02 -3.98 -1.04
N ASP A 12 18.78 -5.14 -1.68
CA ASP A 12 19.86 -6.12 -1.91
C ASP A 12 21.02 -5.48 -2.72
N PRO A 13 22.29 -5.78 -2.40
CA PRO A 13 23.44 -5.23 -3.12
C PRO A 13 23.41 -5.46 -4.64
N SER A 14 22.82 -6.56 -5.11
CA SER A 14 22.69 -6.86 -6.54
C SER A 14 21.82 -5.82 -7.26
N VAL A 15 20.85 -5.23 -6.59
CA VAL A 15 19.99 -4.14 -7.12
C VAL A 15 20.81 -2.89 -7.40
N ILE A 16 21.70 -2.52 -6.45
CA ILE A 16 22.58 -1.36 -6.57
C ILE A 16 23.60 -1.62 -7.69
N THR A 17 24.19 -2.81 -7.71
CA THR A 17 25.16 -3.21 -8.75
C THR A 17 24.52 -3.17 -10.14
N ALA A 18 23.30 -3.68 -10.30
CA ALA A 18 22.60 -3.66 -11.58
C ALA A 18 22.39 -2.22 -12.10
N MET A 19 22.02 -1.30 -11.20
CA MET A 19 21.89 0.12 -11.57
C MET A 19 23.24 0.73 -11.98
N GLN A 20 24.32 0.47 -11.21
CA GLN A 20 25.66 0.99 -11.50
C GLN A 20 26.19 0.52 -12.86
N LEU A 21 25.99 -0.76 -13.18
CA LEU A 21 26.35 -1.33 -14.48
C LEU A 21 25.53 -0.74 -15.62
N ALA A 22 24.23 -0.56 -15.41
CA ALA A 22 23.33 0.03 -16.39
C ALA A 22 23.72 1.45 -16.79
N MET A 23 24.37 2.22 -15.89
CA MET A 23 24.83 3.57 -16.19
C MET A 23 25.99 3.64 -17.19
N GLN A 24 26.61 2.50 -17.50
CA GLN A 24 27.65 2.41 -18.51
C GLN A 24 27.10 2.18 -19.92
N ASP A 25 25.80 1.91 -20.05
CA ASP A 25 25.11 1.77 -21.34
C ASP A 25 24.92 3.15 -21.98
N GLU A 26 25.28 3.29 -23.25
CA GLU A 26 25.14 4.55 -24.00
C GLU A 26 23.67 5.01 -24.08
N ASN A 27 22.70 4.09 -24.01
CA ASN A 27 21.29 4.39 -24.05
C ASN A 27 20.70 4.79 -22.67
N ALA A 28 21.50 4.70 -21.60
CA ALA A 28 21.03 4.99 -20.25
C ALA A 28 20.52 6.44 -20.05
N HIS A 29 21.02 7.36 -20.88
CA HIS A 29 20.76 8.80 -20.79
C HIS A 29 19.66 9.30 -21.74
N GLN A 30 19.10 8.42 -22.55
CA GLN A 30 18.03 8.75 -23.49
C GLN A 30 16.67 8.69 -22.82
N TYR A 31 15.68 9.36 -23.41
CA TYR A 31 14.29 9.17 -23.02
C TYR A 31 13.88 7.71 -23.13
N GLN A 32 13.20 7.22 -22.14
CA GLN A 32 12.71 5.85 -22.11
C GLN A 32 11.25 5.77 -22.57
N SER A 33 10.79 4.57 -22.91
CA SER A 33 9.37 4.34 -23.21
C SER A 33 8.48 4.71 -22.02
N TYR A 34 7.34 5.35 -22.28
CA TYR A 34 6.30 5.61 -21.28
C TYR A 34 5.80 4.32 -20.58
N GLN A 35 5.86 3.20 -21.28
CA GLN A 35 5.50 1.88 -20.76
C GLN A 35 6.61 1.21 -19.96
N GLY A 36 7.80 1.82 -19.90
CA GLY A 36 9.00 1.19 -19.33
C GLY A 36 9.60 0.10 -20.23
N LEU A 37 10.73 -0.44 -19.78
CA LEU A 37 11.44 -1.51 -20.51
C LEU A 37 10.58 -2.78 -20.60
N PRO A 38 10.60 -3.50 -21.75
CA PRO A 38 9.93 -4.78 -21.86
C PRO A 38 10.37 -5.78 -20.80
N GLU A 39 11.68 -5.82 -20.46
CA GLU A 39 12.23 -6.71 -19.43
C GLU A 39 11.73 -6.37 -18.02
N LEU A 40 11.44 -5.09 -17.74
CA LEU A 40 10.84 -4.70 -16.47
C LEU A 40 9.40 -5.21 -16.37
N ARG A 41 8.61 -5.03 -17.44
CA ARG A 41 7.23 -5.51 -17.50
C ARG A 41 7.14 -7.04 -17.44
N LEU A 42 8.08 -7.75 -18.11
CA LEU A 42 8.20 -9.20 -17.99
C LEU A 42 8.52 -9.61 -16.54
N GLY A 43 9.50 -8.98 -15.89
CA GLY A 43 9.83 -9.27 -14.50
C GLY A 43 8.64 -9.03 -13.54
N MET A 44 7.83 -8.00 -13.80
CA MET A 44 6.61 -7.74 -13.03
C MET A 44 5.53 -8.79 -13.25
N VAL A 45 5.36 -9.26 -14.49
CA VAL A 45 4.41 -10.36 -14.82
C VAL A 45 4.87 -11.67 -14.18
N ASP A 46 6.16 -12.00 -14.28
CA ASP A 46 6.73 -13.19 -13.64
C ASP A 46 6.55 -13.15 -12.10
N PHE A 47 6.69 -11.97 -11.50
CA PHE A 47 6.42 -11.75 -10.07
C PHE A 47 4.94 -12.06 -9.74
N TYR A 48 3.98 -11.55 -10.52
CA TYR A 48 2.56 -11.83 -10.33
C TYR A 48 2.25 -13.32 -10.53
N LYS A 49 2.83 -13.95 -11.55
CA LYS A 49 2.66 -15.39 -11.77
C LYS A 49 3.22 -16.22 -10.64
N LYS A 50 4.46 -15.91 -10.20
CA LYS A 50 5.15 -16.65 -9.15
C LYS A 50 4.43 -16.57 -7.79
N HIS A 51 4.01 -15.38 -7.40
CA HIS A 51 3.56 -15.11 -6.03
C HIS A 51 2.05 -15.14 -5.84
N TYR A 52 1.29 -14.90 -6.90
CA TYR A 52 -0.17 -14.84 -6.85
C TYR A 52 -0.85 -15.82 -7.81
N ASP A 53 -0.10 -16.55 -8.62
CA ASP A 53 -0.63 -17.39 -9.73
C ASP A 53 -1.56 -16.62 -10.68
N VAL A 54 -1.25 -15.35 -10.93
CA VAL A 54 -1.99 -14.47 -11.85
C VAL A 54 -1.26 -14.35 -13.17
N ASP A 55 -1.93 -14.69 -14.26
CA ASP A 55 -1.42 -14.51 -15.61
C ASP A 55 -1.76 -13.11 -16.14
N LEU A 56 -0.74 -12.36 -16.57
CA LEU A 56 -0.87 -11.03 -17.14
C LEU A 56 -0.14 -10.95 -18.49
N ASN A 57 -0.69 -10.17 -19.41
CA ASN A 57 0.01 -9.82 -20.64
C ASN A 57 0.94 -8.62 -20.37
N TYR A 58 2.27 -8.84 -20.49
CA TYR A 58 3.26 -7.81 -20.22
C TYR A 58 3.18 -6.58 -21.14
N ASN A 59 2.53 -6.67 -22.29
CA ASN A 59 2.35 -5.57 -23.23
C ASN A 59 1.16 -4.66 -22.89
N THR A 60 0.10 -5.22 -22.27
CA THR A 60 -1.19 -4.54 -22.19
C THR A 60 -1.83 -4.55 -20.81
N GLU A 61 -1.45 -5.46 -19.90
CA GLU A 61 -2.14 -5.66 -18.63
C GLU A 61 -1.30 -5.24 -17.41
N ILE A 62 -0.13 -4.62 -17.65
CA ILE A 62 0.75 -4.11 -16.59
C ILE A 62 1.44 -2.83 -17.07
N LEU A 63 1.59 -1.86 -16.15
CA LEU A 63 2.25 -0.60 -16.41
C LEU A 63 3.15 -0.23 -15.24
N PRO A 64 4.48 -0.12 -15.44
CA PRO A 64 5.40 0.44 -14.46
C PRO A 64 5.07 1.91 -14.14
N LEU A 65 5.19 2.26 -12.85
CA LEU A 65 4.89 3.57 -12.30
C LEU A 65 6.07 4.11 -11.49
N MET A 66 6.20 5.42 -11.37
CA MET A 66 7.14 6.06 -10.44
C MET A 66 6.64 6.00 -8.98
N GLY A 67 6.34 4.77 -8.53
CA GLY A 67 5.70 4.42 -7.27
C GLY A 67 4.19 4.33 -7.36
N SER A 68 3.57 3.48 -6.53
CA SER A 68 2.10 3.28 -6.52
C SER A 68 1.33 4.56 -6.20
N LYS A 69 1.91 5.48 -5.41
CA LYS A 69 1.26 6.76 -5.09
C LYS A 69 0.98 7.62 -6.32
N GLU A 70 1.87 7.62 -7.32
CA GLU A 70 1.63 8.25 -8.62
C GLU A 70 0.43 7.61 -9.32
N GLY A 71 0.34 6.27 -9.26
CA GLY A 71 -0.78 5.52 -9.82
C GLY A 71 -2.13 5.93 -9.26
N ILE A 72 -2.21 6.31 -7.98
CA ILE A 72 -3.45 6.82 -7.37
C ILE A 72 -3.93 8.07 -8.13
N MET A 73 -3.03 9.01 -8.42
CA MET A 73 -3.38 10.22 -9.19
C MET A 73 -3.74 9.87 -10.63
N HIS A 74 -2.97 9.02 -11.31
CA HIS A 74 -3.24 8.66 -12.69
C HIS A 74 -4.58 7.95 -12.86
N ILE A 75 -4.94 7.04 -11.94
CA ILE A 75 -6.23 6.36 -11.92
C ILE A 75 -7.36 7.38 -11.70
N ALA A 76 -7.21 8.29 -10.73
CA ALA A 76 -8.21 9.32 -10.49
C ALA A 76 -8.44 10.18 -11.73
N LEU A 77 -7.38 10.66 -12.39
CA LEU A 77 -7.49 11.47 -13.61
C LEU A 77 -8.03 10.69 -14.82
N ALA A 78 -7.82 9.36 -14.87
CA ALA A 78 -8.29 8.54 -15.97
C ALA A 78 -9.78 8.18 -15.88
N PHE A 79 -10.32 8.08 -14.66
CA PHE A 79 -11.65 7.47 -14.45
C PHE A 79 -12.66 8.38 -13.74
N LEU A 80 -12.26 9.56 -13.26
CA LEU A 80 -13.14 10.47 -12.53
C LEU A 80 -13.32 11.80 -13.25
N ASN A 81 -14.52 12.36 -13.13
CA ASN A 81 -14.87 13.71 -13.51
C ASN A 81 -15.38 14.48 -12.29
N GLU A 82 -15.53 15.79 -12.44
CA GLU A 82 -16.19 16.64 -11.45
C GLU A 82 -17.56 16.08 -11.05
N GLY A 83 -17.78 15.95 -9.74
CA GLY A 83 -19.05 15.46 -9.16
C GLY A 83 -19.20 13.94 -9.15
N ASP A 84 -18.30 13.16 -9.72
CA ASP A 84 -18.24 11.71 -9.51
C ASP A 84 -17.95 11.40 -8.03
N GLN A 85 -18.48 10.29 -7.53
CA GLN A 85 -18.26 9.85 -6.15
C GLN A 85 -17.28 8.69 -6.08
N VAL A 86 -16.51 8.64 -4.98
CA VAL A 86 -15.50 7.61 -4.73
C VAL A 86 -15.66 7.06 -3.33
N LEU A 87 -15.81 5.74 -3.20
CA LEU A 87 -15.81 5.05 -1.90
C LEU A 87 -14.38 4.95 -1.37
N ILE A 88 -14.17 5.42 -0.13
CA ILE A 88 -12.86 5.49 0.55
C ILE A 88 -12.93 4.87 1.93
N PRO A 89 -11.99 3.97 2.30
CA PRO A 89 -12.00 3.33 3.61
C PRO A 89 -11.73 4.31 4.75
N ASN A 90 -12.44 4.13 5.86
CA ASN A 90 -12.26 4.87 7.11
C ASN A 90 -12.10 3.89 8.28
N PRO A 91 -10.88 3.69 8.86
CA PRO A 91 -9.64 4.40 8.53
C PRO A 91 -9.06 3.96 7.18
N GLY A 92 -8.22 4.81 6.57
CA GLY A 92 -7.58 4.51 5.29
C GLY A 92 -6.38 5.42 5.00
N TYR A 93 -5.76 5.23 3.83
CA TYR A 93 -4.63 6.05 3.42
C TYR A 93 -5.10 7.45 3.02
N PRO A 94 -4.60 8.53 3.67
CA PRO A 94 -5.12 9.90 3.46
C PRO A 94 -5.02 10.40 2.01
N THR A 95 -4.09 9.81 1.22
CA THR A 95 -3.88 10.21 -0.17
C THR A 95 -5.13 9.95 -1.03
N TYR A 96 -5.94 8.92 -0.73
CA TYR A 96 -7.14 8.64 -1.52
C TYR A 96 -8.11 9.83 -1.48
N SER A 97 -8.50 10.30 -0.29
CA SER A 97 -9.37 11.47 -0.16
C SER A 97 -8.75 12.74 -0.74
N SER A 98 -7.44 12.94 -0.57
CA SER A 98 -6.75 14.12 -1.08
C SER A 98 -6.77 14.17 -2.60
N VAL A 99 -6.48 13.05 -3.26
CA VAL A 99 -6.46 12.96 -4.73
C VAL A 99 -7.86 13.09 -5.32
N VAL A 100 -8.87 12.46 -4.69
CA VAL A 100 -10.28 12.59 -5.13
C VAL A 100 -10.72 14.05 -5.13
N LYS A 101 -10.38 14.82 -4.09
CA LYS A 101 -10.67 16.26 -4.02
C LYS A 101 -9.90 17.08 -5.06
N LEU A 102 -8.66 16.69 -5.40
CA LEU A 102 -7.84 17.38 -6.41
C LEU A 102 -8.42 17.26 -7.83
N VAL A 103 -9.16 16.20 -8.12
CA VAL A 103 -9.86 16.00 -9.40
C VAL A 103 -11.34 16.43 -9.33
N GLU A 104 -11.71 17.18 -8.28
CA GLU A 104 -13.07 17.72 -8.07
C GLU A 104 -14.16 16.64 -7.96
N ALA A 105 -13.79 15.42 -7.61
CA ALA A 105 -14.70 14.34 -7.23
C ALA A 105 -15.01 14.35 -5.73
N GLU A 106 -16.06 13.65 -5.30
CA GLU A 106 -16.57 13.63 -3.93
C GLU A 106 -16.16 12.34 -3.21
N PRO A 107 -15.37 12.41 -2.11
CA PRO A 107 -15.06 11.23 -1.30
C PRO A 107 -16.26 10.84 -0.43
N ILE A 108 -16.71 9.60 -0.52
CA ILE A 108 -17.71 8.97 0.34
C ILE A 108 -16.98 7.96 1.22
N LEU A 109 -16.94 8.22 2.53
CA LEU A 109 -16.27 7.32 3.47
C LEU A 109 -17.16 6.13 3.76
N TYR A 110 -16.55 4.93 3.78
CA TYR A 110 -17.17 3.72 4.32
C TYR A 110 -16.38 3.21 5.52
N ASP A 111 -17.11 2.74 6.53
CA ASP A 111 -16.50 2.39 7.80
C ASP A 111 -15.86 1.00 7.76
N LEU A 112 -14.66 0.93 8.32
CA LEU A 112 -13.97 -0.29 8.69
C LEU A 112 -13.83 -0.30 10.21
N THR A 113 -14.25 -1.39 10.86
CA THR A 113 -14.24 -1.50 12.31
C THR A 113 -13.57 -2.78 12.77
N ALA A 114 -13.07 -2.80 14.00
CA ALA A 114 -12.48 -3.99 14.59
C ALA A 114 -13.50 -5.13 14.75
N GLU A 115 -14.74 -4.79 15.04
CA GLU A 115 -15.87 -5.73 15.18
C GLU A 115 -16.15 -6.47 13.87
N ASN A 116 -15.90 -5.83 12.72
CA ASN A 116 -16.03 -6.41 11.38
C ASN A 116 -14.68 -6.79 10.77
N ASN A 117 -13.66 -7.07 11.60
CA ASN A 117 -12.31 -7.45 11.16
C ASN A 117 -11.69 -6.50 10.13
N TRP A 118 -12.05 -5.23 10.15
CA TRP A 118 -11.62 -4.20 9.20
C TRP A 118 -12.01 -4.53 7.76
N GLU A 119 -13.13 -5.24 7.56
CA GLU A 119 -13.76 -5.49 6.27
C GLU A 119 -14.94 -4.52 6.05
N PRO A 120 -15.28 -4.16 4.80
CA PRO A 120 -16.46 -3.36 4.50
C PRO A 120 -17.76 -4.06 4.95
N ASP A 121 -18.69 -3.28 5.50
CA ASP A 121 -20.06 -3.72 5.70
C ASP A 121 -20.86 -3.54 4.41
N PHE A 122 -21.05 -4.62 3.66
CA PHE A 122 -21.76 -4.59 2.39
C PHE A 122 -23.24 -4.20 2.54
N GLU A 123 -23.90 -4.55 3.65
CA GLU A 123 -25.29 -4.11 3.89
C GLU A 123 -25.38 -2.60 4.09
N ALA A 124 -24.38 -2.00 4.74
CA ALA A 124 -24.29 -0.56 4.89
C ALA A 124 -23.96 0.13 3.56
N LEU A 125 -23.02 -0.42 2.77
CA LEU A 125 -22.67 0.09 1.45
C LEU A 125 -23.87 0.08 0.50
N GLU A 126 -24.68 -0.98 0.50
CA GLU A 126 -25.87 -1.10 -0.35
C GLU A 126 -27.01 -0.15 0.01
N LYS A 127 -26.97 0.47 1.19
CA LYS A 127 -27.93 1.51 1.58
C LYS A 127 -27.56 2.92 1.08
N LEU A 128 -26.32 3.09 0.58
CA LEU A 128 -25.89 4.36 0.02
C LEU A 128 -26.49 4.57 -1.37
N ASP A 129 -26.61 5.84 -1.77
CA ASP A 129 -26.86 6.16 -3.18
C ASP A 129 -25.56 5.99 -3.97
N LEU A 130 -25.46 4.87 -4.69
CA LEU A 130 -24.29 4.50 -5.47
C LEU A 130 -24.34 4.98 -6.93
N SER A 131 -25.37 5.73 -7.34
CA SER A 131 -25.61 6.13 -8.73
C SER A 131 -24.48 6.96 -9.34
N ARG A 132 -23.77 7.75 -8.51
CA ARG A 132 -22.62 8.57 -8.93
C ARG A 132 -21.25 7.97 -8.54
N VAL A 133 -21.25 6.82 -7.87
CA VAL A 133 -20.00 6.17 -7.47
C VAL A 133 -19.34 5.53 -8.68
N LYS A 134 -18.10 5.94 -8.99
CA LYS A 134 -17.30 5.44 -10.12
C LYS A 134 -16.16 4.55 -9.70
N LEU A 135 -15.63 4.76 -8.49
CA LEU A 135 -14.43 4.10 -8.01
C LEU A 135 -14.56 3.77 -6.53
N MET A 136 -13.99 2.62 -6.12
CA MET A 136 -13.82 2.23 -4.72
C MET A 136 -12.36 1.89 -4.45
N TRP A 137 -11.74 2.61 -3.52
CA TRP A 137 -10.42 2.28 -2.99
C TRP A 137 -10.52 1.21 -1.91
N ILE A 138 -9.70 0.19 -2.02
CA ILE A 138 -9.43 -0.79 -0.97
C ILE A 138 -7.91 -0.94 -0.81
N SER A 139 -7.47 -1.48 0.30
CA SER A 139 -6.05 -1.76 0.55
C SER A 139 -5.95 -3.00 1.43
N TYR A 140 -5.53 -4.13 0.87
CA TYR A 140 -5.28 -5.36 1.62
C TYR A 140 -3.98 -6.01 1.16
N PRO A 141 -3.03 -6.25 2.11
CA PRO A 141 -3.10 -5.98 3.56
C PRO A 141 -3.37 -4.51 3.89
N HIS A 142 -4.29 -4.30 4.84
CA HIS A 142 -4.86 -2.98 5.10
C HIS A 142 -3.92 -2.07 5.89
N MET A 143 -3.73 -0.86 5.42
CA MET A 143 -3.05 0.20 6.15
C MET A 143 -4.11 1.22 6.64
N PRO A 144 -4.21 1.51 7.94
CA PRO A 144 -3.18 1.31 8.98
C PRO A 144 -3.30 0.04 9.82
N THR A 145 -4.37 -0.76 9.69
CA THR A 145 -4.79 -1.77 10.69
C THR A 145 -4.01 -3.07 10.66
N GLY A 146 -3.41 -3.41 9.50
CA GLY A 146 -2.70 -4.68 9.31
C GLY A 146 -3.62 -5.89 9.05
N ALA A 147 -4.91 -5.68 8.78
CA ALA A 147 -5.81 -6.75 8.36
C ALA A 147 -5.33 -7.34 7.03
N ALA A 148 -5.13 -8.66 6.98
CA ALA A 148 -4.54 -9.31 5.80
C ALA A 148 -5.49 -9.35 4.59
N GLY A 149 -6.80 -9.31 4.83
CA GLY A 149 -7.79 -9.61 3.81
C GLY A 149 -7.92 -11.11 3.56
N SER A 150 -8.80 -11.48 2.63
CA SER A 150 -9.00 -12.88 2.22
C SER A 150 -9.50 -12.96 0.79
N LEU A 151 -9.34 -14.11 0.13
CA LEU A 151 -9.94 -14.32 -1.19
C LEU A 151 -11.46 -14.23 -1.14
N ALA A 152 -12.09 -14.73 -0.07
CA ALA A 152 -13.55 -14.63 0.13
C ALA A 152 -14.02 -13.17 0.26
N LEU A 153 -13.22 -12.28 0.88
CA LEU A 153 -13.50 -10.85 0.87
C LEU A 153 -13.37 -10.28 -0.55
N PHE A 154 -12.32 -10.65 -1.28
CA PHE A 154 -12.11 -10.18 -2.64
C PHE A 154 -13.22 -10.66 -3.60
N GLU A 155 -13.74 -11.88 -3.45
CA GLU A 155 -14.92 -12.36 -4.19
C GLU A 155 -16.13 -11.44 -3.97
N LYS A 156 -16.46 -11.15 -2.70
CA LYS A 156 -17.56 -10.23 -2.36
C LYS A 156 -17.36 -8.82 -2.94
N LEU A 157 -16.13 -8.31 -2.89
CA LEU A 157 -15.79 -6.99 -3.44
C LEU A 157 -15.92 -6.95 -4.96
N VAL A 158 -15.48 -7.99 -5.66
CA VAL A 158 -15.62 -8.12 -7.12
C VAL A 158 -17.10 -8.23 -7.51
N ASP A 159 -17.90 -9.03 -6.79
CA ASP A 159 -19.34 -9.14 -7.02
C ASP A 159 -20.05 -7.81 -6.79
N PHE A 160 -19.71 -7.10 -5.70
CA PHE A 160 -20.24 -5.76 -5.43
C PHE A 160 -19.87 -4.78 -6.54
N ALA A 161 -18.62 -4.75 -6.98
CA ALA A 161 -18.15 -3.89 -8.04
C ALA A 161 -18.85 -4.16 -9.38
N LYS A 162 -19.06 -5.44 -9.73
CA LYS A 162 -19.82 -5.84 -10.92
C LYS A 162 -21.29 -5.42 -10.84
N LYS A 163 -21.93 -5.61 -9.67
CA LYS A 163 -23.35 -5.28 -9.45
C LYS A 163 -23.64 -3.80 -9.63
N TYR A 164 -22.71 -2.93 -9.18
CA TYR A 164 -22.90 -1.48 -9.18
C TYR A 164 -22.08 -0.74 -10.25
N GLU A 165 -21.39 -1.47 -11.14
CA GLU A 165 -20.54 -0.91 -12.21
C GLU A 165 -19.47 0.05 -11.68
N ILE A 166 -18.83 -0.31 -10.55
CA ILE A 166 -17.80 0.48 -9.86
C ILE A 166 -16.42 -0.09 -10.20
N LEU A 167 -15.45 0.77 -10.54
CA LEU A 167 -14.05 0.37 -10.67
C LEU A 167 -13.45 0.18 -9.27
N LEU A 168 -13.01 -1.04 -8.98
CA LEU A 168 -12.35 -1.40 -7.75
C LEU A 168 -10.84 -1.23 -7.89
N VAL A 169 -10.16 -0.59 -6.92
CA VAL A 169 -8.71 -0.46 -6.93
C VAL A 169 -8.14 -0.96 -5.62
N ASN A 170 -7.38 -2.05 -5.67
CA ASN A 170 -6.65 -2.57 -4.52
C ASN A 170 -5.22 -2.01 -4.48
N ASP A 171 -4.90 -1.22 -3.44
CA ASP A 171 -3.53 -0.76 -3.18
C ASP A 171 -2.83 -1.78 -2.28
N ASN A 172 -1.90 -2.55 -2.86
CA ASN A 172 -1.30 -3.76 -2.29
C ASN A 172 0.24 -3.67 -2.09
N PRO A 173 0.78 -2.66 -1.40
CA PRO A 173 2.22 -2.52 -1.22
C PRO A 173 2.80 -3.37 -0.06
N TYR A 174 1.96 -4.02 0.76
CA TYR A 174 2.37 -4.68 2.01
C TYR A 174 2.29 -6.20 1.97
N SER A 175 1.97 -6.81 0.83
CA SER A 175 1.70 -8.25 0.67
C SER A 175 2.78 -9.17 1.23
N PHE A 176 4.05 -8.74 1.23
CA PHE A 176 5.21 -9.56 1.58
C PHE A 176 5.85 -9.20 2.91
N VAL A 177 5.17 -8.44 3.75
CA VAL A 177 5.74 -8.04 5.04
C VAL A 177 5.01 -8.73 6.16
N LEU A 178 5.69 -9.66 6.84
CA LEU A 178 5.13 -10.47 7.93
C LEU A 178 3.83 -11.17 7.54
N ASN A 179 3.75 -11.64 6.29
CA ASN A 179 2.57 -12.26 5.71
C ASN A 179 2.96 -13.53 4.93
N ASP A 180 2.60 -14.69 5.47
CA ASP A 180 2.91 -15.99 4.89
C ASP A 180 2.01 -16.36 3.69
N LYS A 181 0.95 -15.60 3.44
CA LYS A 181 -0.04 -15.87 2.41
C LYS A 181 -0.40 -14.60 1.63
N PRO A 182 0.53 -14.10 0.79
CA PRO A 182 0.24 -12.97 -0.07
C PRO A 182 -0.90 -13.31 -1.04
N ILE A 183 -1.85 -12.40 -1.20
CA ILE A 183 -2.98 -12.53 -2.11
C ILE A 183 -3.11 -11.28 -3.00
N SER A 184 -3.67 -11.46 -4.17
CA SER A 184 -4.02 -10.41 -5.13
C SER A 184 -5.51 -10.47 -5.46
N ILE A 185 -6.15 -9.32 -5.63
CA ILE A 185 -7.54 -9.27 -6.08
C ILE A 185 -7.69 -9.87 -7.49
N LEU A 186 -6.63 -9.82 -8.30
CA LEU A 186 -6.63 -10.38 -9.66
C LEU A 186 -6.64 -11.92 -9.71
N GLN A 187 -6.55 -12.60 -8.54
CA GLN A 187 -6.78 -14.05 -8.45
C GLN A 187 -8.26 -14.42 -8.55
N ILE A 188 -9.17 -13.46 -8.36
CA ILE A 188 -10.60 -13.72 -8.38
C ILE A 188 -11.09 -13.75 -9.84
N ASP A 189 -11.90 -14.75 -10.17
CA ASP A 189 -12.48 -14.91 -11.50
C ASP A 189 -13.32 -13.68 -11.90
N GLY A 190 -12.98 -13.10 -13.04
CA GLY A 190 -13.61 -11.90 -13.57
C GLY A 190 -13.24 -10.61 -12.81
N ALA A 191 -12.24 -10.63 -11.92
CA ALA A 191 -11.75 -9.40 -11.28
C ALA A 191 -11.19 -8.42 -12.30
N LYS A 192 -10.52 -8.88 -13.34
CA LYS A 192 -9.97 -8.01 -14.40
C LYS A 192 -11.04 -7.15 -15.09
N ASP A 193 -12.31 -7.57 -15.08
CA ASP A 193 -13.39 -6.81 -15.71
C ASP A 193 -13.75 -5.53 -14.93
N VAL A 194 -13.45 -5.50 -13.63
CA VAL A 194 -13.89 -4.43 -12.74
C VAL A 194 -12.78 -3.93 -11.78
N ALA A 195 -11.57 -4.48 -11.84
CA ALA A 195 -10.54 -4.14 -10.87
C ALA A 195 -9.19 -3.77 -11.49
N LEU A 196 -8.49 -2.87 -10.79
CA LEU A 196 -7.06 -2.59 -10.90
C LEU A 196 -6.37 -2.94 -9.59
N GLU A 197 -5.11 -3.36 -9.67
CA GLU A 197 -4.25 -3.52 -8.49
C GLU A 197 -2.99 -2.67 -8.63
N LEU A 198 -2.70 -1.87 -7.60
CA LEU A 198 -1.43 -1.16 -7.43
C LEU A 198 -0.49 -2.01 -6.57
N ASN A 199 0.77 -2.10 -6.97
CA ASN A 199 1.82 -2.72 -6.17
C ASN A 199 3.09 -1.86 -6.18
N SER A 200 4.02 -2.10 -5.25
CA SER A 200 5.18 -1.24 -5.09
C SER A 200 6.41 -2.00 -4.59
N LEU A 201 7.56 -1.70 -5.17
CA LEU A 201 8.85 -2.22 -4.72
C LEU A 201 9.35 -1.49 -3.44
N SER A 202 8.71 -0.40 -3.06
CA SER A 202 9.11 0.43 -1.91
C SER A 202 9.17 -0.34 -0.60
N LYS A 203 8.21 -1.26 -0.37
CA LYS A 203 8.10 -2.04 0.87
C LYS A 203 8.63 -3.45 0.68
N THR A 204 8.35 -4.04 -0.45
CA THR A 204 8.72 -5.41 -0.81
C THR A 204 10.23 -5.61 -0.95
N TYR A 205 10.94 -4.59 -1.45
CA TYR A 205 12.38 -4.66 -1.76
C TYR A 205 13.21 -3.53 -1.14
N ASN A 206 12.69 -2.86 -0.11
CA ASN A 206 13.38 -1.74 0.54
C ASN A 206 13.82 -0.63 -0.43
N MET A 207 12.98 -0.29 -1.40
CA MET A 207 13.27 0.68 -2.45
C MET A 207 12.36 1.94 -2.41
N PRO A 208 12.07 2.53 -1.22
CA PRO A 208 11.13 3.65 -1.16
C PRO A 208 11.61 4.89 -1.92
N GLY A 209 12.91 5.18 -1.89
CA GLY A 209 13.52 6.30 -2.60
C GLY A 209 13.67 6.10 -4.12
N TRP A 210 13.61 4.86 -4.59
CA TRP A 210 13.78 4.52 -6.01
C TRP A 210 12.54 4.83 -6.84
N ARG A 211 11.41 4.99 -6.21
CA ARG A 211 10.13 5.31 -6.85
C ARG A 211 9.75 4.32 -7.94
N VAL A 212 9.62 3.03 -7.60
CA VAL A 212 9.15 1.98 -8.51
C VAL A 212 7.89 1.33 -7.97
N GLY A 213 6.86 1.30 -8.78
CA GLY A 213 5.61 0.60 -8.57
C GLY A 213 5.04 0.12 -9.89
N MET A 214 3.84 -0.43 -9.83
CA MET A 214 3.12 -0.92 -11.00
C MET A 214 1.62 -0.84 -10.77
N VAL A 215 0.86 -0.75 -11.86
CA VAL A 215 -0.57 -1.00 -11.90
C VAL A 215 -0.83 -2.17 -12.83
N CYS A 216 -1.70 -3.08 -12.39
CA CYS A 216 -2.11 -4.29 -13.10
C CYS A 216 -3.63 -4.33 -13.27
N GLY A 217 -4.11 -4.86 -14.39
CA GLY A 217 -5.53 -5.01 -14.71
C GLY A 217 -5.75 -5.30 -16.18
N ASN A 218 -6.99 -5.15 -16.66
CA ASN A 218 -7.22 -5.39 -18.07
C ASN A 218 -6.62 -4.30 -18.98
N ALA A 219 -6.44 -4.64 -20.23
CA ALA A 219 -5.79 -3.80 -21.24
C ALA A 219 -6.48 -2.42 -21.41
N THR A 220 -7.81 -2.36 -21.32
CA THR A 220 -8.56 -1.10 -21.49
C THR A 220 -8.29 -0.13 -20.34
N PHE A 221 -8.27 -0.63 -19.09
CA PHE A 221 -7.97 0.19 -17.93
C PHE A 221 -6.50 0.64 -17.92
N ILE A 222 -5.58 -0.24 -18.26
CA ILE A 222 -4.16 0.08 -18.37
C ILE A 222 -3.90 1.13 -19.46
N ASP A 223 -4.55 1.03 -20.63
CA ASP A 223 -4.44 2.03 -21.70
C ASP A 223 -4.94 3.41 -21.23
N ALA A 224 -6.05 3.48 -20.48
CA ALA A 224 -6.56 4.72 -19.92
C ALA A 224 -5.55 5.36 -18.95
N VAL A 225 -4.97 4.57 -18.04
CA VAL A 225 -3.92 5.04 -17.12
C VAL A 225 -2.65 5.48 -17.89
N LEU A 226 -2.25 4.74 -18.93
CA LEU A 226 -1.11 5.09 -19.77
C LEU A 226 -1.30 6.43 -20.49
N LYS A 227 -2.51 6.72 -20.97
CA LYS A 227 -2.84 8.02 -21.59
C LYS A 227 -2.57 9.19 -20.65
N VAL A 228 -2.97 9.07 -19.39
CA VAL A 228 -2.66 10.09 -18.36
C VAL A 228 -1.17 10.15 -18.12
N LYS A 229 -0.54 9.01 -17.80
CA LYS A 229 0.88 8.90 -17.49
C LYS A 229 1.77 9.50 -18.58
N SER A 230 1.51 9.23 -19.85
CA SER A 230 2.29 9.71 -20.99
C SER A 230 2.27 11.25 -21.16
N ASN A 231 1.37 11.94 -20.49
CA ASN A 231 1.30 13.40 -20.42
C ASN A 231 1.91 13.97 -19.14
N MET A 232 2.33 13.12 -18.20
CA MET A 232 2.89 13.51 -16.89
C MET A 232 4.38 13.26 -16.78
N ASP A 233 4.91 12.26 -17.50
CA ASP A 233 6.35 11.92 -17.50
C ASP A 233 6.85 11.56 -18.92
N SER A 234 8.15 11.41 -19.06
CA SER A 234 8.82 11.01 -20.30
C SER A 234 9.52 9.65 -20.16
N GLY A 235 8.93 8.76 -19.39
CA GLY A 235 9.46 7.43 -19.09
C GLY A 235 10.36 7.41 -17.86
N MET A 236 10.43 6.24 -17.24
CA MET A 236 11.22 6.01 -16.04
C MET A 236 12.72 5.91 -16.38
N PHE A 237 13.57 6.51 -15.56
CA PHE A 237 15.02 6.48 -15.74
C PHE A 237 15.57 5.03 -15.86
N TYR A 238 16.40 4.82 -16.89
CA TYR A 238 16.91 3.49 -17.28
C TYR A 238 17.58 2.71 -16.14
N GLY A 239 18.48 3.38 -15.39
CA GLY A 239 19.22 2.76 -14.28
C GLY A 239 18.29 2.25 -13.19
N ILE A 240 17.22 2.99 -12.85
CA ILE A 240 16.22 2.58 -11.88
C ILE A 240 15.48 1.33 -12.37
N GLN A 241 15.11 1.28 -13.65
CA GLN A 241 14.44 0.12 -14.22
C GLN A 241 15.30 -1.15 -14.17
N LYS A 242 16.61 -1.04 -14.48
CA LYS A 242 17.55 -2.19 -14.37
C LYS A 242 17.74 -2.66 -12.94
N GLY A 243 17.80 -1.75 -11.97
CA GLY A 243 17.79 -2.10 -10.55
C GLY A 243 16.48 -2.81 -10.14
N ALA A 244 15.34 -2.32 -10.60
CA ALA A 244 14.04 -2.94 -10.33
C ALA A 244 13.94 -4.36 -10.92
N ILE A 245 14.47 -4.58 -12.13
CA ILE A 245 14.56 -5.92 -12.75
C ILE A 245 15.40 -6.88 -11.88
N ALA A 246 16.51 -6.38 -11.31
CA ALA A 246 17.32 -7.20 -10.40
C ALA A 246 16.56 -7.51 -9.10
N ALA A 247 15.83 -6.55 -8.53
CA ALA A 247 15.01 -6.77 -7.35
C ALA A 247 13.94 -7.84 -7.57
N LEU A 248 13.21 -7.78 -8.70
CA LEU A 248 12.16 -8.74 -9.05
C LEU A 248 12.67 -10.18 -9.26
N LYS A 249 13.97 -10.36 -9.45
CA LYS A 249 14.63 -11.67 -9.60
C LYS A 249 15.14 -12.25 -8.29
N LEU A 250 15.02 -11.54 -7.18
CA LEU A 250 15.46 -12.05 -5.89
C LEU A 250 14.67 -13.30 -5.48
N GLU A 251 15.38 -14.20 -4.81
CA GLU A 251 14.78 -15.44 -4.30
C GLU A 251 13.93 -15.19 -3.05
N ASP A 252 13.07 -16.13 -2.70
CA ASP A 252 12.18 -16.03 -1.53
C ASP A 252 12.91 -15.89 -0.20
N SER A 253 14.18 -16.26 -0.17
CA SER A 253 15.09 -16.03 0.97
C SER A 253 15.21 -14.53 1.34
N TRP A 254 15.03 -13.62 0.38
CA TRP A 254 14.97 -12.19 0.63
C TRP A 254 13.83 -11.83 1.60
N PHE A 255 12.62 -12.29 1.32
CA PHE A 255 11.46 -12.03 2.18
C PHE A 255 11.63 -12.66 3.56
N THR A 256 12.16 -13.89 3.62
CA THR A 256 12.43 -14.57 4.88
C THR A 256 13.43 -13.81 5.76
N GLN A 257 14.46 -13.21 5.17
CA GLN A 257 15.45 -12.41 5.90
C GLN A 257 14.83 -11.09 6.39
N LEU A 258 14.05 -10.43 5.54
CA LEU A 258 13.37 -9.18 5.88
C LEU A 258 12.37 -9.39 7.01
N ASP A 259 11.59 -10.46 6.96
CA ASP A 259 10.61 -10.79 7.98
C ASP A 259 11.23 -11.10 9.34
N LYS A 260 12.44 -11.68 9.40
CA LYS A 260 13.17 -11.86 10.67
C LYS A 260 13.44 -10.53 11.36
N VAL A 261 13.85 -9.51 10.61
CA VAL A 261 14.10 -8.17 11.15
C VAL A 261 12.79 -7.55 11.63
N TYR A 262 11.77 -7.54 10.78
CA TYR A 262 10.49 -6.93 11.15
C TYR A 262 9.76 -7.68 12.29
N ALA A 263 9.89 -9.00 12.38
CA ALA A 263 9.35 -9.78 13.49
C ALA A 263 10.02 -9.40 14.83
N THR A 264 11.34 -9.17 14.83
CA THR A 264 12.07 -8.70 16.02
C THR A 264 11.58 -7.32 16.45
N ARG A 265 11.50 -6.38 15.51
CA ARG A 265 11.00 -5.02 15.76
C ARG A 265 9.55 -5.00 16.24
N ARG A 266 8.71 -5.86 15.64
CA ARG A 266 7.30 -6.01 16.04
C ARG A 266 7.17 -6.45 17.49
N LYS A 267 7.96 -7.42 17.93
CA LYS A 267 7.98 -7.84 19.35
C LYS A 267 8.35 -6.71 20.30
N LEU A 268 9.33 -5.89 19.95
CA LEU A 268 9.69 -4.72 20.74
C LEU A 268 8.59 -3.66 20.77
N LEU A 269 7.93 -3.42 19.63
CA LEU A 269 6.81 -2.48 19.58
C LEU A 269 5.58 -2.99 20.33
N PHE A 270 5.35 -4.30 20.39
CA PHE A 270 4.33 -4.88 21.26
C PHE A 270 4.61 -4.56 22.74
N GLN A 271 5.87 -4.74 23.20
CA GLN A 271 6.26 -4.36 24.56
C GLN A 271 6.04 -2.86 24.84
N LEU A 272 6.34 -2.00 23.87
CA LEU A 272 6.09 -0.56 24.00
C LEU A 272 4.58 -0.27 24.08
N ALA A 273 3.77 -0.89 23.23
CA ALA A 273 2.31 -0.73 23.24
C ALA A 273 1.69 -1.23 24.56
N GLU A 274 2.15 -2.36 25.09
CA GLU A 274 1.73 -2.90 26.40
C GLU A 274 2.07 -1.93 27.56
N LYS A 275 3.27 -1.32 27.55
CA LYS A 275 3.62 -0.28 28.54
C LYS A 275 2.71 0.94 28.50
N LEU A 276 2.14 1.24 27.34
CA LEU A 276 1.15 2.31 27.15
C LEU A 276 -0.28 1.86 27.50
N GLY A 277 -0.48 0.60 27.92
CA GLY A 277 -1.78 0.02 28.22
C GLY A 277 -2.63 -0.28 26.98
N CYS A 278 -2.03 -0.29 25.80
CA CYS A 278 -2.73 -0.56 24.54
C CYS A 278 -2.98 -2.06 24.31
N THR A 279 -4.03 -2.35 23.54
CA THR A 279 -4.30 -3.68 22.98
C THR A 279 -4.08 -3.67 21.47
N PHE A 280 -3.72 -4.81 20.89
CA PHE A 280 -3.41 -4.92 19.46
C PHE A 280 -3.60 -6.36 18.97
N ASP A 281 -3.76 -6.50 17.65
CA ASP A 281 -3.80 -7.82 17.01
C ASP A 281 -2.38 -8.33 16.74
N THR A 282 -2.03 -9.46 17.34
CA THR A 282 -0.71 -10.10 17.16
C THR A 282 -0.57 -10.80 15.80
N LYS A 283 -1.68 -11.01 15.08
CA LYS A 283 -1.73 -11.65 13.76
C LYS A 283 -1.73 -10.64 12.60
N ALA A 284 -1.83 -9.34 12.92
CA ALA A 284 -1.76 -8.29 11.91
C ALA A 284 -0.49 -8.41 11.07
N VAL A 285 -0.60 -8.09 9.77
CA VAL A 285 0.51 -8.15 8.80
C VAL A 285 0.93 -6.74 8.36
N GLY A 286 1.99 -6.64 7.56
CA GLY A 286 2.49 -5.37 7.07
C GLY A 286 3.45 -4.66 8.02
N LEU A 287 3.70 -3.38 7.77
CA LEU A 287 4.77 -2.59 8.41
C LEU A 287 4.34 -1.84 9.66
N PHE A 288 3.15 -2.10 10.20
CA PHE A 288 2.60 -1.29 11.28
C PHE A 288 2.03 -2.14 12.41
N VAL A 289 2.09 -1.58 13.62
CA VAL A 289 1.30 -2.04 14.75
C VAL A 289 0.19 -1.01 14.97
N TRP A 290 -1.06 -1.44 14.80
CA TRP A 290 -2.26 -0.66 15.06
C TRP A 290 -2.75 -1.01 16.46
N ALA A 291 -2.63 -0.08 17.39
CA ALA A 291 -2.87 -0.34 18.80
C ALA A 291 -4.05 0.49 19.32
N LYS A 292 -5.01 -0.18 19.95
CA LYS A 292 -6.17 0.44 20.60
C LYS A 292 -5.75 1.01 21.95
N LEU A 293 -6.04 2.26 22.18
CA LEU A 293 -5.80 2.95 23.45
C LEU A 293 -6.73 2.44 24.56
N PRO A 294 -6.33 2.55 25.85
CA PRO A 294 -7.24 2.33 26.97
C PRO A 294 -8.47 3.26 26.89
N GLU A 295 -9.62 2.76 27.34
CA GLU A 295 -10.87 3.56 27.36
C GLU A 295 -10.80 4.85 28.17
N SER A 296 -9.85 4.94 29.11
CA SER A 296 -9.60 6.16 29.87
C SER A 296 -9.00 7.30 29.03
N ILE A 297 -8.48 7.02 27.84
CA ILE A 297 -7.91 8.01 26.93
C ILE A 297 -8.97 8.44 25.92
N SER A 298 -9.43 9.68 26.05
CA SER A 298 -10.52 10.23 25.23
C SER A 298 -10.05 10.89 23.94
N SER A 299 -8.74 11.08 23.72
CA SER A 299 -8.19 11.69 22.50
C SER A 299 -6.82 11.13 22.22
N SER A 300 -6.67 10.46 21.06
CA SER A 300 -5.40 9.92 20.60
C SER A 300 -4.37 11.02 20.33
N GLU A 301 -4.79 12.16 19.79
CA GLU A 301 -3.90 13.30 19.52
C GLU A 301 -3.30 13.88 20.82
N LYS A 302 -4.15 14.18 21.83
CA LYS A 302 -3.67 14.70 23.11
C LYS A 302 -2.73 13.73 23.80
N PHE A 303 -3.06 12.44 23.76
CA PHE A 303 -2.21 11.40 24.33
C PHE A 303 -0.83 11.35 23.67
N ILE A 304 -0.78 11.45 22.33
CA ILE A 304 0.49 11.47 21.60
C ILE A 304 1.27 12.76 21.86
N ASP A 305 0.61 13.91 21.97
CA ASP A 305 1.26 15.18 22.33
C ASP A 305 1.91 15.10 23.71
N GLU A 306 1.22 14.54 24.70
CA GLU A 306 1.78 14.31 26.03
C GLU A 306 3.04 13.43 25.99
N ILE A 307 3.02 12.35 25.22
CA ILE A 307 4.18 11.47 25.02
C ILE A 307 5.30 12.22 24.28
N LEU A 308 4.97 12.97 23.24
CA LEU A 308 5.95 13.74 22.48
C LEU A 308 6.69 14.75 23.35
N TYR A 309 5.96 15.54 24.13
CA TYR A 309 6.56 16.59 24.96
C TYR A 309 7.25 16.05 26.21
N SER A 310 6.72 14.98 26.83
CA SER A 310 7.29 14.44 28.07
C SER A 310 8.37 13.39 27.86
N LYS A 311 8.28 12.59 26.79
CA LYS A 311 9.18 11.47 26.49
C LYS A 311 10.00 11.65 25.22
N HIS A 312 9.74 12.69 24.43
CA HIS A 312 10.38 12.95 23.12
C HIS A 312 10.22 11.79 22.14
N ILE A 313 9.04 11.16 22.14
CA ILE A 313 8.68 10.06 21.25
C ILE A 313 7.43 10.47 20.47
N PHE A 314 7.53 10.46 19.14
CA PHE A 314 6.38 10.64 18.27
C PHE A 314 5.84 9.29 17.81
N ILE A 315 4.52 9.10 18.00
CA ILE A 315 3.73 7.97 17.49
C ILE A 315 2.59 8.57 16.68
N THR A 316 2.14 7.94 15.61
CA THR A 316 1.08 8.52 14.79
C THR A 316 -0.28 8.31 15.46
N PRO A 317 -1.06 9.37 15.76
CA PRO A 317 -2.44 9.21 16.22
C PRO A 317 -3.31 8.64 15.11
N GLY A 318 -4.29 7.82 15.49
CA GLY A 318 -5.13 7.12 14.52
C GLY A 318 -6.02 8.05 13.70
N THR A 319 -6.37 9.21 14.22
CA THR A 319 -7.16 10.26 13.54
C THR A 319 -6.54 10.73 12.22
N VAL A 320 -5.23 10.60 12.03
CA VAL A 320 -4.55 10.86 10.76
C VAL A 320 -5.12 10.00 9.60
N PHE A 321 -5.69 8.83 9.93
CA PHE A 321 -6.22 7.88 8.94
C PHE A 321 -7.73 7.96 8.76
N GLY A 322 -8.40 8.82 9.49
CA GLY A 322 -9.86 9.01 9.44
C GLY A 322 -10.50 9.00 10.82
N SER A 323 -11.78 9.31 10.90
CA SER A 323 -12.52 9.43 12.17
C SER A 323 -12.56 8.13 12.96
N ASN A 324 -12.64 6.96 12.30
CA ASN A 324 -12.62 5.64 12.95
C ASN A 324 -11.21 5.24 13.46
N GLY A 325 -10.23 6.10 13.25
CA GLY A 325 -8.92 5.99 13.86
C GLY A 325 -8.84 6.59 15.26
N GLU A 326 -9.85 7.35 15.74
CA GLU A 326 -9.88 7.81 17.12
C GLU A 326 -9.93 6.62 18.08
N GLY A 327 -9.20 6.73 19.20
CA GLY A 327 -8.97 5.64 20.13
C GLY A 327 -7.89 4.65 19.70
N TYR A 328 -7.17 4.92 18.62
CA TYR A 328 -6.04 4.12 18.13
C TYR A 328 -4.79 4.95 17.93
N ILE A 329 -3.65 4.26 17.95
CA ILE A 329 -2.34 4.79 17.57
C ILE A 329 -1.62 3.80 16.66
N ARG A 330 -0.73 4.30 15.79
CA ARG A 330 0.03 3.47 14.86
C ARG A 330 1.53 3.60 15.06
N PHE A 331 2.20 2.48 15.33
CA PHE A 331 3.65 2.37 15.30
C PHE A 331 4.13 1.83 13.96
N SER A 332 5.33 2.23 13.55
CA SER A 332 6.00 1.74 12.36
C SER A 332 7.12 0.77 12.71
N LEU A 333 7.23 -0.33 11.97
CA LEU A 333 8.37 -1.27 12.04
C LEU A 333 9.64 -0.72 11.37
N CYS A 334 9.55 0.43 10.70
CA CYS A 334 10.68 1.06 10.01
C CYS A 334 11.56 1.90 10.98
N VAL A 335 11.84 1.34 12.16
CA VAL A 335 12.66 1.96 13.22
C VAL A 335 13.63 0.92 13.73
N GLN A 336 14.90 1.30 13.89
CA GLN A 336 15.95 0.41 14.39
C GLN A 336 15.65 -0.09 15.81
N GLU A 337 16.03 -1.32 16.12
CA GLU A 337 15.74 -1.99 17.38
C GLU A 337 16.23 -1.20 18.58
N GLU A 338 17.43 -0.60 18.51
CA GLU A 338 18.02 0.21 19.56
C GLU A 338 17.16 1.43 19.89
N LYS A 339 16.54 2.03 18.86
CA LYS A 339 15.64 3.18 19.04
C LYS A 339 14.31 2.77 19.67
N ILE A 340 13.81 1.58 19.36
CA ILE A 340 12.61 1.05 20.01
C ILE A 340 12.91 0.70 21.47
N GLN A 341 14.05 0.07 21.76
CA GLN A 341 14.51 -0.23 23.12
C GLN A 341 14.70 1.05 23.96
N GLU A 342 15.34 2.08 23.36
CA GLU A 342 15.47 3.38 23.98
C GLU A 342 14.08 3.98 24.32
N ALA A 343 13.13 3.88 23.40
CA ALA A 343 11.77 4.35 23.66
C ALA A 343 11.11 3.58 24.82
N ILE A 344 11.22 2.26 24.85
CA ILE A 344 10.71 1.43 25.95
C ILE A 344 11.29 1.85 27.29
N SER A 345 12.60 2.13 27.34
CA SER A 345 13.27 2.52 28.59
C SER A 345 12.80 3.87 29.16
N ARG A 346 12.26 4.76 28.30
CA ARG A 346 11.73 6.07 28.74
C ARG A 346 10.38 5.96 29.47
N PHE A 347 9.74 4.81 29.44
CA PHE A 347 8.49 4.54 30.17
C PHE A 347 8.70 3.75 31.48
N GLY A 348 9.93 3.54 31.91
CA GLY A 348 10.28 2.87 33.16
C GLY A 348 10.47 1.38 33.01
#